data_e8fb9ca40e6931fe7dd6e7cc9f32029f
#
_entry.id   e8fb9ca40e6931fe7dd6e7cc9f32029f
#
_cell.length_a   1.000
_cell.length_b   1.000
_cell.length_c   1.000
_cell.angle_alpha   90.00
_cell.angle_beta   90.00
_cell.angle_gamma   90.00
#
_symmetry.space_group_name_H-M   'P 1'
#
loop_
_entity.id
_entity.type
_entity.pdbx_description
1 polymer ?
#
loop_
_entity_poly.entity_id
_entity_poly.type
_entity_poly.pdbx_seq_one_letter_code
_entity_poly.pdbx_strand_id
1 'polypeptide(L)'
;MACPICETRKAKRYCPARTESICTVCCGTEREVTIDCPSDCAYLVESRKHVVARGEFDWSNVPFAETQIPSTFVVQHEPLILALGYAVCLNARDNAAVTDADVIAGLQSLAESYQTLSSGIYYEKPPDYVVQRALYDALKAGIENYKAAESRNTGMATVHDSEIRDALIFLAQLGATRTNGRPKGRAYLDFLRSQFKSEELRKPSPARLVVP
;
A
#
# COMPACT_ATOMS: atom_id res chain seq x y z
N MET A 1 8.13 20.26 30.73
CA MET A 1 6.84 20.72 30.18
C MET A 1 5.84 19.56 30.25
N ALA A 2 4.55 19.85 30.46
CA ALA A 2 3.49 18.87 30.36
C ALA A 2 3.25 18.47 28.90
N CYS A 3 2.71 17.28 28.67
CA CYS A 3 2.34 16.80 27.33
C CYS A 3 1.14 17.58 26.79
N PRO A 4 1.21 18.16 25.60
CA PRO A 4 0.11 18.98 25.03
C PRO A 4 -1.13 18.17 24.63
N ILE A 5 -1.05 16.84 24.65
CA ILE A 5 -2.20 15.98 24.33
C ILE A 5 -3.01 15.63 25.58
N CYS A 6 -2.34 15.24 26.69
CA CYS A 6 -3.04 14.80 27.90
C CYS A 6 -2.89 15.78 29.08
N GLU A 7 -2.05 16.80 28.95
CA GLU A 7 -1.76 17.86 29.93
C GLU A 7 -1.30 17.37 31.34
N THR A 8 -1.25 16.06 31.54
CA THR A 8 -0.97 15.44 32.84
C THR A 8 0.43 14.86 32.94
N ARG A 9 0.97 14.26 31.84
CA ARG A 9 2.25 13.57 31.87
C ARG A 9 3.37 14.43 31.32
N LYS A 10 4.60 14.18 31.79
CA LYS A 10 5.78 14.87 31.28
C LYS A 10 6.03 14.52 29.81
N ALA A 11 6.19 15.51 28.95
CA ALA A 11 6.62 15.33 27.57
C ALA A 11 8.07 14.83 27.53
N LYS A 12 8.33 13.74 26.78
CA LYS A 12 9.64 13.07 26.73
C LYS A 12 10.10 12.72 25.31
N ARG A 13 9.18 12.72 24.32
CA ARG A 13 9.47 12.32 22.95
C ARG A 13 9.13 13.47 22.01
N TYR A 14 10.07 13.87 21.19
CA TYR A 14 9.78 14.80 20.10
C TYR A 14 8.95 14.08 19.01
N CYS A 15 7.81 14.65 18.65
CA CYS A 15 6.92 14.15 17.61
C CYS A 15 7.12 14.97 16.32
N PRO A 16 7.72 14.40 15.26
CA PRO A 16 7.96 15.15 14.03
C PRO A 16 6.66 15.58 13.32
N ALA A 17 5.59 14.79 13.43
CA ALA A 17 4.29 15.12 12.84
C ALA A 17 3.60 16.32 13.52
N ARG A 18 3.89 16.55 14.80
CA ARG A 18 3.31 17.67 15.58
C ARG A 18 4.29 18.80 15.84
N THR A 19 5.57 18.60 15.48
CA THR A 19 6.68 19.56 15.75
C THR A 19 6.82 19.96 17.22
N GLU A 20 6.39 19.07 18.15
CA GLU A 20 6.39 19.31 19.59
C GLU A 20 6.71 18.04 20.37
N SER A 21 7.06 18.17 21.66
CA SER A 21 7.30 17.03 22.52
C SER A 21 6.01 16.54 23.17
N ILE A 22 5.80 15.21 23.16
CA ILE A 22 4.64 14.53 23.75
C ILE A 22 5.10 13.44 24.76
N CYS A 23 4.19 12.94 25.58
CA CYS A 23 4.52 11.84 26.49
C CYS A 23 4.54 10.49 25.74
N THR A 24 5.20 9.49 26.34
CA THR A 24 5.34 8.17 25.76
C THR A 24 4.00 7.45 25.55
N VAL A 25 3.04 7.67 26.45
CA VAL A 25 1.70 7.07 26.38
C VAL A 25 0.93 7.66 25.19
N CYS A 26 0.81 9.00 25.09
CA CYS A 26 0.14 9.64 23.95
C CYS A 26 0.84 9.31 22.62
N CYS A 27 2.17 9.23 22.58
CA CYS A 27 2.88 8.76 21.39
C CYS A 27 2.48 7.32 21.02
N GLY A 28 2.20 6.44 21.95
CA GLY A 28 1.80 5.05 21.70
C GLY A 28 0.33 4.92 21.29
N THR A 29 -0.58 5.65 21.96
CA THR A 29 -2.03 5.58 21.71
C THR A 29 -2.43 6.29 20.44
N GLU A 30 -1.88 7.49 20.20
CA GLU A 30 -2.27 8.36 19.07
C GLU A 30 -1.49 8.10 17.78
N ARG A 31 -0.43 7.29 17.84
CA ARG A 31 0.41 6.92 16.70
C ARG A 31 -0.43 6.27 15.61
N GLU A 32 -0.36 6.79 14.39
CA GLU A 32 -1.09 6.28 13.22
C GLU A 32 -2.62 6.16 13.44
N VAL A 33 -3.15 6.82 14.48
CA VAL A 33 -4.59 6.94 14.78
C VAL A 33 -5.02 8.37 14.51
N THR A 34 -4.67 9.30 15.40
CA THR A 34 -4.89 10.73 15.23
C THR A 34 -3.66 11.44 14.68
N ILE A 35 -2.45 10.97 15.03
CA ILE A 35 -1.18 11.50 14.55
C ILE A 35 -0.80 10.81 13.24
N ASP A 36 -0.60 11.59 12.19
CA ASP A 36 -0.07 11.11 10.91
C ASP A 36 1.46 10.99 11.00
N CYS A 37 1.91 9.82 11.49
CA CYS A 37 3.32 9.58 11.75
C CYS A 37 4.10 9.40 10.45
N PRO A 38 5.20 10.16 10.22
CA PRO A 38 6.08 9.90 9.10
C PRO A 38 6.77 8.53 9.24
N SER A 39 6.98 7.85 8.11
CA SER A 39 7.50 6.47 8.09
C SER A 39 8.91 6.33 8.67
N ASP A 40 9.70 7.40 8.66
CA ASP A 40 11.06 7.50 9.22
C ASP A 40 11.10 7.88 10.72
N CYS A 41 9.94 8.09 11.35
CA CYS A 41 9.90 8.36 12.78
C CYS A 41 10.53 7.21 13.59
N ALA A 42 11.61 7.47 14.33
CA ALA A 42 12.34 6.46 15.08
C ALA A 42 11.46 5.65 16.05
N TYR A 43 10.49 6.32 16.68
CA TYR A 43 9.54 5.64 17.59
C TYR A 43 8.50 4.77 16.85
N LEU A 44 8.18 5.10 15.62
CA LEU A 44 7.32 4.27 14.77
C LEU A 44 8.08 3.03 14.30
N VAL A 45 9.28 3.21 13.76
CA VAL A 45 10.16 2.12 13.29
C VAL A 45 10.41 1.11 14.41
N GLU A 46 10.77 1.58 15.62
CA GLU A 46 11.00 0.71 16.77
C GLU A 46 9.74 -0.06 17.18
N SER A 47 8.58 0.61 17.16
CA SER A 47 7.30 -0.03 17.48
C SER A 47 6.94 -1.16 16.49
N ARG A 48 7.21 -0.96 15.21
CA ARG A 48 6.91 -1.98 14.17
C ARG A 48 7.73 -3.26 14.37
N LYS A 49 8.97 -3.16 14.81
CA LYS A 49 9.80 -4.33 15.17
C LYS A 49 9.14 -5.18 16.26
N HIS A 50 8.54 -4.55 17.26
CA HIS A 50 7.86 -5.25 18.34
C HIS A 50 6.55 -5.91 17.90
N VAL A 51 5.80 -5.30 16.96
CA VAL A 51 4.56 -5.89 16.41
C VAL A 51 4.88 -7.16 15.63
N VAL A 52 5.89 -7.10 14.74
CA VAL A 52 6.33 -8.28 13.97
C VAL A 52 6.79 -9.41 14.89
N ALA A 53 7.48 -9.10 15.99
CA ALA A 53 7.97 -10.11 16.94
C ALA A 53 6.86 -10.82 17.71
N ARG A 54 5.65 -10.23 17.86
CA ARG A 54 4.53 -10.86 18.57
C ARG A 54 3.80 -11.92 17.77
N GLY A 55 3.87 -11.88 16.41
CA GLY A 55 3.27 -12.90 15.55
C GLY A 55 1.74 -13.01 15.62
N GLU A 56 1.05 -12.09 16.29
CA GLU A 56 -0.41 -12.06 16.37
C GLU A 56 -0.96 -11.56 15.03
N PHE A 57 -1.55 -12.48 14.29
CA PHE A 57 -2.19 -12.18 13.02
C PHE A 57 -3.66 -12.61 13.06
N ASP A 58 -4.56 -11.69 12.73
CA ASP A 58 -6.01 -11.96 12.66
C ASP A 58 -6.40 -12.42 11.26
N TRP A 59 -6.55 -13.74 11.10
CA TRP A 59 -6.97 -14.36 9.85
C TRP A 59 -8.43 -14.09 9.49
N SER A 60 -9.26 -13.62 10.41
CA SER A 60 -10.70 -13.38 10.16
C SER A 60 -10.95 -12.21 9.20
N ASN A 61 -9.99 -11.30 9.07
CA ASN A 61 -10.08 -10.09 8.25
C ASN A 61 -9.24 -10.15 6.95
N VAL A 62 -8.79 -11.35 6.54
CA VAL A 62 -8.04 -11.51 5.29
C VAL A 62 -9.01 -11.46 4.10
N PRO A 63 -8.79 -10.57 3.13
CA PRO A 63 -9.59 -10.54 1.91
C PRO A 63 -9.50 -11.85 1.14
N PHE A 64 -10.62 -12.33 0.58
CA PHE A 64 -10.66 -13.56 -0.20
C PHE A 64 -10.02 -14.76 0.53
N ALA A 65 -10.34 -14.92 1.82
CA ALA A 65 -9.75 -15.96 2.67
C ALA A 65 -9.95 -17.39 2.12
N GLU A 66 -10.99 -17.60 1.31
CA GLU A 66 -11.29 -18.84 0.61
C GLU A 66 -10.37 -19.11 -0.59
N THR A 67 -9.68 -18.08 -1.11
CA THR A 67 -8.80 -18.19 -2.27
C THR A 67 -7.36 -18.38 -1.83
N GLN A 68 -6.81 -19.57 -2.09
CA GLN A 68 -5.42 -19.87 -1.81
C GLN A 68 -4.55 -19.58 -3.04
N ILE A 69 -3.59 -18.69 -2.91
CA ILE A 69 -2.62 -18.39 -3.96
C ILE A 69 -1.36 -19.23 -3.71
N PRO A 70 -1.03 -20.18 -4.60
CA PRO A 70 0.15 -21.04 -4.43
C PRO A 70 1.45 -20.21 -4.52
N SER A 71 2.48 -20.64 -3.78
CA SER A 71 3.80 -20.00 -3.86
C SER A 71 4.43 -20.10 -5.27
N THR A 72 4.11 -21.15 -6.01
CA THR A 72 4.52 -21.31 -7.40
C THR A 72 3.95 -20.21 -8.30
N PHE A 73 2.70 -19.80 -8.08
CA PHE A 73 2.08 -18.69 -8.79
C PHE A 73 2.85 -17.38 -8.53
N VAL A 74 3.18 -17.12 -7.26
CA VAL A 74 3.90 -15.91 -6.87
C VAL A 74 5.25 -15.81 -7.58
N VAL A 75 5.99 -16.92 -7.66
CA VAL A 75 7.28 -16.97 -8.36
C VAL A 75 7.12 -16.80 -9.88
N GLN A 76 6.11 -17.45 -10.49
CA GLN A 76 5.87 -17.36 -11.93
C GLN A 76 5.41 -15.97 -12.38
N HIS A 77 4.62 -15.28 -11.54
CA HIS A 77 4.03 -13.98 -11.86
C HIS A 77 4.68 -12.82 -11.07
N GLU A 78 5.91 -13.02 -10.54
CA GLU A 78 6.65 -11.99 -9.83
C GLU A 78 6.70 -10.64 -10.59
N PRO A 79 6.98 -10.60 -11.92
CA PRO A 79 6.99 -9.34 -12.65
C PRO A 79 5.65 -8.59 -12.64
N LEU A 80 4.53 -9.29 -12.75
CA LEU A 80 3.19 -8.71 -12.65
C LEU A 80 2.93 -8.17 -11.23
N ILE A 81 3.23 -8.96 -10.22
CA ILE A 81 3.07 -8.58 -8.80
C ILE A 81 3.89 -7.33 -8.48
N LEU A 82 5.14 -7.27 -8.95
CA LEU A 82 6.00 -6.09 -8.78
C LEU A 82 5.46 -4.87 -9.55
N ALA A 83 4.95 -5.06 -10.77
CA ALA A 83 4.35 -3.96 -11.54
C ALA A 83 3.14 -3.35 -10.82
N LEU A 84 2.27 -4.18 -10.24
CA LEU A 84 1.14 -3.72 -9.43
C LEU A 84 1.60 -3.01 -8.15
N GLY A 85 2.56 -3.59 -7.42
CA GLY A 85 3.17 -2.97 -6.25
C GLY A 85 3.82 -1.62 -6.57
N TYR A 86 4.47 -1.51 -7.72
CA TYR A 86 5.05 -0.27 -8.23
C TYR A 86 3.97 0.80 -8.50
N ALA A 87 2.86 0.43 -9.14
CA ALA A 87 1.73 1.33 -9.38
C ALA A 87 1.15 1.89 -8.06
N VAL A 88 1.01 1.04 -7.03
CA VAL A 88 0.62 1.45 -5.67
C VAL A 88 1.62 2.48 -5.12
N CYS A 89 2.92 2.18 -5.20
CA CYS A 89 3.98 3.06 -4.67
C CYS A 89 4.01 4.42 -5.37
N LEU A 90 3.82 4.46 -6.69
CA LEU A 90 3.76 5.71 -7.45
C LEU A 90 2.54 6.55 -7.04
N ASN A 91 1.35 5.94 -6.92
CA ASN A 91 0.14 6.63 -6.48
C ASN A 91 0.34 7.21 -5.07
N ALA A 92 0.85 6.41 -4.12
CA ALA A 92 1.10 6.84 -2.74
C ALA A 92 2.25 7.86 -2.60
N ARG A 93 3.19 7.93 -3.56
CA ARG A 93 4.20 9.00 -3.66
C ARG A 93 3.55 10.35 -3.98
N ASP A 94 2.56 10.34 -4.87
CA ASP A 94 1.91 11.54 -5.36
C ASP A 94 0.72 11.96 -4.47
N ASN A 95 0.21 11.02 -3.66
CA ASN A 95 -0.86 11.24 -2.70
C ASN A 95 -0.47 10.75 -1.29
N ALA A 96 -0.01 11.67 -0.45
CA ALA A 96 0.43 11.35 0.91
C ALA A 96 -0.72 10.91 1.86
N ALA A 97 -1.98 11.08 1.46
CA ALA A 97 -3.13 10.66 2.26
C ALA A 97 -3.39 9.15 2.19
N VAL A 98 -2.82 8.43 1.20
CA VAL A 98 -3.00 6.99 1.04
C VAL A 98 -2.52 6.23 2.28
N THR A 99 -3.37 5.34 2.76
CA THR A 99 -3.12 4.43 3.90
C THR A 99 -3.13 2.98 3.46
N ASP A 100 -2.70 2.07 4.34
CA ASP A 100 -2.77 0.62 4.07
C ASP A 100 -4.21 0.17 3.79
N ALA A 101 -5.19 0.72 4.52
CA ALA A 101 -6.61 0.39 4.31
C ALA A 101 -7.09 0.79 2.90
N ASP A 102 -6.65 1.93 2.39
CA ASP A 102 -7.00 2.38 1.03
C ASP A 102 -6.38 1.47 -0.02
N VAL A 103 -5.12 1.03 0.19
CA VAL A 103 -4.44 0.10 -0.73
C VAL A 103 -5.19 -1.23 -0.78
N ILE A 104 -5.51 -1.81 0.37
CA ILE A 104 -6.23 -3.09 0.45
C ILE A 104 -7.60 -2.96 -0.21
N ALA A 105 -8.37 -1.91 0.08
CA ALA A 105 -9.68 -1.68 -0.53
C ALA A 105 -9.62 -1.50 -2.06
N GLY A 106 -8.63 -0.77 -2.56
CA GLY A 106 -8.42 -0.59 -4.00
C GLY A 106 -8.07 -1.91 -4.72
N LEU A 107 -7.19 -2.70 -4.12
CA LEU A 107 -6.83 -4.04 -4.62
C LEU A 107 -8.03 -4.99 -4.63
N GLN A 108 -8.83 -5.01 -3.54
CA GLN A 108 -10.04 -5.82 -3.45
C GLN A 108 -11.07 -5.44 -4.52
N SER A 109 -11.38 -4.16 -4.65
CA SER A 109 -12.37 -3.68 -5.63
C SER A 109 -11.98 -4.02 -7.07
N LEU A 110 -10.69 -3.93 -7.40
CA LEU A 110 -10.20 -4.31 -8.72
C LEU A 110 -10.19 -5.84 -8.91
N ALA A 111 -9.83 -6.62 -7.89
CA ALA A 111 -9.90 -8.08 -7.95
C ALA A 111 -11.33 -8.57 -8.17
N GLU A 112 -12.32 -7.98 -7.50
CA GLU A 112 -13.75 -8.25 -7.71
C GLU A 112 -14.17 -7.98 -9.15
N SER A 113 -13.69 -6.87 -9.75
CA SER A 113 -13.97 -6.53 -11.15
C SER A 113 -13.41 -7.60 -12.11
N TYR A 114 -12.21 -8.10 -11.86
CA TYR A 114 -11.61 -9.19 -12.64
C TYR A 114 -12.28 -10.55 -12.39
N GLN A 115 -12.85 -10.76 -11.21
CA GLN A 115 -13.61 -11.98 -10.90
C GLN A 115 -14.92 -12.03 -11.72
N THR A 116 -15.63 -10.91 -11.87
CA THR A 116 -16.83 -10.84 -12.72
C THR A 116 -16.50 -10.97 -14.20
N LEU A 117 -15.39 -10.39 -14.64
CA LEU A 117 -14.91 -10.51 -16.03
C LEU A 117 -14.61 -11.96 -16.41
N SER A 118 -13.97 -12.73 -15.52
CA SER A 118 -13.70 -14.16 -15.75
C SER A 118 -14.96 -15.01 -15.87
N SER A 119 -16.09 -14.50 -15.36
CA SER A 119 -17.43 -15.12 -15.50
C SER A 119 -18.19 -14.65 -16.75
N GLY A 120 -17.56 -13.88 -17.64
CA GLY A 120 -18.17 -13.37 -18.87
C GLY A 120 -19.06 -12.13 -18.69
N ILE A 121 -19.10 -11.56 -17.48
CA ILE A 121 -19.86 -10.35 -17.17
C ILE A 121 -18.86 -9.24 -16.83
N TYR A 122 -18.75 -8.25 -17.71
CA TYR A 122 -17.94 -7.06 -17.39
C TYR A 122 -18.73 -6.12 -16.46
N TYR A 123 -18.40 -6.14 -15.20
CA TYR A 123 -18.96 -5.22 -14.20
C TYR A 123 -17.85 -4.60 -13.36
N GLU A 124 -17.64 -3.31 -13.53
CA GLU A 124 -16.73 -2.54 -12.69
C GLU A 124 -17.48 -1.86 -11.56
N LYS A 125 -17.00 -2.03 -10.35
CA LYS A 125 -17.46 -1.32 -9.16
C LYS A 125 -16.29 -0.57 -8.52
N PRO A 126 -15.88 0.58 -9.11
CA PRO A 126 -14.81 1.35 -8.52
C PRO A 126 -15.22 1.91 -7.15
N PRO A 127 -14.29 2.10 -6.22
CA PRO A 127 -14.56 2.65 -4.90
C PRO A 127 -15.15 4.07 -4.97
N ASP A 128 -16.02 4.42 -4.02
CA ASP A 128 -16.63 5.76 -3.91
C ASP A 128 -15.64 6.79 -3.36
N TYR A 129 -14.73 6.39 -2.47
CA TYR A 129 -13.74 7.28 -1.89
C TYR A 129 -12.69 7.70 -2.92
N VAL A 130 -12.45 9.01 -3.03
CA VAL A 130 -11.56 9.62 -4.03
C VAL A 130 -10.16 9.02 -3.99
N VAL A 131 -9.60 8.80 -2.78
CA VAL A 131 -8.26 8.22 -2.60
C VAL A 131 -8.19 6.78 -3.12
N GLN A 132 -9.19 5.97 -2.79
CA GLN A 132 -9.28 4.57 -3.22
C GLN A 132 -9.55 4.47 -4.72
N ARG A 133 -10.37 5.37 -5.28
CA ARG A 133 -10.63 5.44 -6.72
C ARG A 133 -9.35 5.79 -7.49
N ALA A 134 -8.59 6.79 -7.03
CA ALA A 134 -7.32 7.14 -7.66
C ALA A 134 -6.32 5.96 -7.65
N LEU A 135 -6.33 5.17 -6.58
CA LEU A 135 -5.52 3.96 -6.51
C LEU A 135 -6.03 2.86 -7.46
N TYR A 136 -7.34 2.64 -7.51
CA TYR A 136 -7.99 1.72 -8.44
C TYR A 136 -7.60 2.05 -9.90
N ASP A 137 -7.69 3.33 -10.28
CA ASP A 137 -7.33 3.80 -11.62
C ASP A 137 -5.82 3.65 -11.89
N ALA A 138 -4.98 3.92 -10.90
CA ALA A 138 -3.53 3.71 -11.00
C ALA A 138 -3.17 2.22 -11.19
N LEU A 139 -3.85 1.31 -10.51
CA LEU A 139 -3.68 -0.13 -10.68
C LEU A 139 -4.12 -0.58 -12.09
N LYS A 140 -5.26 -0.09 -12.60
CA LYS A 140 -5.69 -0.35 -13.99
C LYS A 140 -4.65 0.11 -14.99
N ALA A 141 -4.15 1.34 -14.84
CA ALA A 141 -3.10 1.87 -15.71
C ALA A 141 -1.81 1.03 -15.60
N GLY A 142 -1.46 0.55 -14.41
CA GLY A 142 -0.34 -0.36 -14.18
C GLY A 142 -0.48 -1.68 -14.93
N ILE A 143 -1.67 -2.28 -14.95
CA ILE A 143 -1.98 -3.51 -15.70
C ILE A 143 -1.83 -3.27 -17.21
N GLU A 144 -2.41 -2.20 -17.72
CA GLU A 144 -2.30 -1.88 -19.15
C GLU A 144 -0.85 -1.60 -19.58
N ASN A 145 -0.08 -0.91 -18.74
CA ASN A 145 1.35 -0.70 -18.98
C ASN A 145 2.13 -2.02 -18.98
N TYR A 146 1.79 -2.95 -18.08
CA TYR A 146 2.40 -4.27 -18.04
C TYR A 146 2.08 -5.07 -19.31
N LYS A 147 0.80 -5.15 -19.71
CA LYS A 147 0.36 -5.81 -20.95
C LYS A 147 1.06 -5.22 -22.19
N ALA A 148 1.18 -3.89 -22.24
CA ALA A 148 1.86 -3.21 -23.33
C ALA A 148 3.37 -3.49 -23.37
N ALA A 149 4.02 -3.59 -22.21
CA ALA A 149 5.43 -3.95 -22.11
C ALA A 149 5.67 -5.40 -22.54
N GLU A 150 4.82 -6.32 -22.10
CA GLU A 150 4.86 -7.72 -22.48
C GLU A 150 4.69 -7.88 -24.00
N SER A 151 3.69 -7.21 -24.60
CA SER A 151 3.45 -7.23 -26.05
C SER A 151 4.64 -6.72 -26.86
N ARG A 152 5.36 -5.70 -26.35
CA ARG A 152 6.57 -5.19 -27.02
C ARG A 152 7.71 -6.20 -27.00
N ASN A 153 7.82 -6.99 -25.93
CA ASN A 153 8.94 -7.92 -25.74
C ASN A 153 8.68 -9.27 -26.41
N THR A 154 7.44 -9.75 -26.42
CA THR A 154 7.06 -11.11 -26.87
C THR A 154 6.20 -11.12 -28.13
N GLY A 155 5.76 -9.96 -28.62
CA GLY A 155 4.85 -9.81 -29.77
C GLY A 155 3.37 -9.88 -29.41
N MET A 156 3.02 -10.33 -28.21
CA MET A 156 1.63 -10.38 -27.71
C MET A 156 1.59 -10.27 -26.18
N ALA A 157 0.45 -9.80 -25.64
CA ALA A 157 0.20 -9.92 -24.21
C ALA A 157 -0.26 -11.34 -23.91
N THR A 158 0.44 -12.03 -23.01
CA THR A 158 0.15 -13.43 -22.65
C THR A 158 -0.55 -13.54 -21.30
N VAL A 159 -0.51 -12.49 -20.47
CA VAL A 159 -1.14 -12.48 -19.17
C VAL A 159 -2.66 -12.54 -19.26
N HIS A 160 -3.26 -13.52 -18.57
CA HIS A 160 -4.71 -13.73 -18.53
C HIS A 160 -5.37 -12.94 -17.40
N ASP A 161 -6.66 -12.60 -17.58
CA ASP A 161 -7.42 -11.85 -16.56
C ASP A 161 -7.53 -12.62 -15.23
N SER A 162 -7.53 -13.95 -15.25
CA SER A 162 -7.46 -14.77 -14.04
C SER A 162 -6.13 -14.61 -13.29
N GLU A 163 -5.02 -14.46 -13.99
CA GLU A 163 -3.69 -14.26 -13.39
C GLU A 163 -3.58 -12.87 -12.77
N ILE A 164 -4.18 -11.88 -13.43
CA ILE A 164 -4.28 -10.50 -12.89
C ILE A 164 -5.12 -10.50 -11.62
N ARG A 165 -6.29 -11.17 -11.63
CA ARG A 165 -7.13 -11.34 -10.45
C ARG A 165 -6.34 -11.97 -9.29
N ASP A 166 -5.66 -13.06 -9.54
CA ASP A 166 -4.93 -13.80 -8.51
C ASP A 166 -3.74 -13.00 -7.95
N ALA A 167 -3.07 -12.19 -8.79
CA ALA A 167 -2.02 -11.27 -8.35
C ALA A 167 -2.58 -10.14 -7.47
N LEU A 168 -3.76 -9.61 -7.80
CA LEU A 168 -4.46 -8.60 -6.98
C LEU A 168 -4.90 -9.19 -5.64
N ILE A 169 -5.47 -10.40 -5.64
CA ILE A 169 -5.85 -11.13 -4.41
C ILE A 169 -4.62 -11.37 -3.54
N PHE A 170 -3.52 -11.85 -4.12
CA PHE A 170 -2.27 -12.05 -3.39
C PHE A 170 -1.79 -10.77 -2.70
N LEU A 171 -1.77 -9.64 -3.42
CA LEU A 171 -1.36 -8.35 -2.85
C LEU A 171 -2.33 -7.87 -1.77
N ALA A 172 -3.64 -8.07 -1.91
CA ALA A 172 -4.62 -7.72 -0.89
C ALA A 172 -4.43 -8.56 0.39
N GLN A 173 -4.22 -9.87 0.25
CA GLN A 173 -3.92 -10.79 1.35
C GLN A 173 -2.61 -10.42 2.04
N LEU A 174 -1.55 -10.15 1.25
CA LEU A 174 -0.27 -9.68 1.77
C LEU A 174 -0.43 -8.36 2.54
N GLY A 175 -1.26 -7.43 2.03
CA GLY A 175 -1.58 -6.18 2.71
C GLY A 175 -2.22 -6.41 4.07
N ALA A 176 -3.20 -7.30 4.16
CA ALA A 176 -3.85 -7.66 5.41
C ALA A 176 -2.85 -8.24 6.44
N THR A 177 -1.84 -9.01 5.99
CA THR A 177 -0.81 -9.57 6.89
C THR A 177 0.26 -8.54 7.30
N ARG A 178 0.45 -7.47 6.54
CA ARG A 178 1.51 -6.46 6.76
C ARG A 178 1.02 -5.19 7.42
N THR A 179 -0.27 -4.88 7.31
CA THR A 179 -0.85 -3.72 7.99
C THR A 179 -0.88 -3.91 9.50
N ASN A 180 -0.84 -2.80 10.23
CA ASN A 180 -1.04 -2.79 11.67
C ASN A 180 -2.50 -2.45 12.06
N GLY A 181 -3.42 -2.35 11.08
CA GLY A 181 -4.83 -2.07 11.27
C GLY A 181 -5.16 -0.66 11.77
N ARG A 182 -4.18 0.24 11.89
CA ARG A 182 -4.41 1.61 12.35
C ARG A 182 -4.94 2.50 11.22
N PRO A 183 -5.85 3.46 11.52
CA PRO A 183 -6.50 4.29 10.50
C PRO A 183 -5.55 5.05 9.56
N LYS A 184 -4.37 5.46 10.07
CA LYS A 184 -3.31 6.13 9.30
C LYS A 184 -2.07 5.25 9.13
N GLY A 185 -2.24 3.91 9.24
CA GLY A 185 -1.17 2.94 9.09
C GLY A 185 -0.62 2.91 7.66
N ARG A 186 0.71 2.82 7.54
CA ARG A 186 1.45 2.70 6.27
C ARG A 186 2.52 1.61 6.33
N ALA A 187 2.33 0.61 7.19
CA ALA A 187 3.30 -0.48 7.35
C ALA A 187 3.40 -1.33 6.07
N TYR A 188 2.28 -1.61 5.43
CA TYR A 188 2.22 -2.32 4.16
C TYR A 188 2.79 -1.49 3.01
N LEU A 189 2.42 -0.20 2.92
CA LEU A 189 2.99 0.72 1.93
C LEU A 189 4.52 0.81 2.04
N ASP A 190 5.05 0.90 3.26
CA ASP A 190 6.49 0.97 3.48
C ASP A 190 7.17 -0.36 3.14
N PHE A 191 6.49 -1.50 3.38
CA PHE A 191 6.94 -2.80 2.90
C PHE A 191 7.00 -2.85 1.36
N LEU A 192 5.95 -2.41 0.65
CA LEU A 192 5.96 -2.37 -0.81
C LEU A 192 7.09 -1.48 -1.34
N ARG A 193 7.27 -0.28 -0.76
CA ARG A 193 8.35 0.64 -1.13
C ARG A 193 9.74 0.02 -0.97
N SER A 194 9.92 -0.84 0.03
CA SER A 194 11.20 -1.51 0.28
C SER A 194 11.59 -2.53 -0.80
N GLN A 195 10.65 -2.92 -1.67
CA GLN A 195 10.92 -3.81 -2.81
C GLN A 195 11.55 -3.08 -4.00
N PHE A 196 11.57 -1.75 -4.00
CA PHE A 196 12.07 -0.92 -5.10
C PHE A 196 13.24 -0.06 -4.64
N LYS A 197 14.15 0.26 -5.58
CA LYS A 197 15.21 1.23 -5.32
C LYS A 197 14.62 2.62 -5.14
N SER A 198 15.14 3.38 -4.19
CA SER A 198 14.67 4.75 -3.91
C SER A 198 14.69 5.66 -5.14
N GLU A 199 15.58 5.41 -6.09
CA GLU A 199 15.71 6.17 -7.34
C GLU A 199 14.52 5.93 -8.28
N GLU A 200 14.01 4.70 -8.33
CA GLU A 200 12.87 4.30 -9.17
C GLU A 200 11.57 4.98 -8.71
N LEU A 201 11.46 5.26 -7.42
CA LEU A 201 10.29 5.91 -6.82
C LEU A 201 10.40 7.44 -6.76
N ARG A 202 11.52 8.04 -7.22
CA ARG A 202 11.66 9.49 -7.25
C ARG A 202 10.74 10.13 -8.29
N LYS A 203 10.21 11.31 -7.99
CA LYS A 203 9.54 12.12 -8.99
C LYS A 203 10.56 12.52 -10.06
N PRO A 204 10.20 12.45 -11.35
CA PRO A 204 11.06 12.99 -12.38
C PRO A 204 11.33 14.46 -12.07
N SER A 205 12.61 14.84 -12.08
CA SER A 205 12.98 16.25 -11.91
C SER A 205 12.34 17.05 -13.05
N PRO A 206 11.67 18.19 -12.76
CA PRO A 206 11.17 19.03 -13.84
C PRO A 206 12.38 19.39 -14.74
N ALA A 207 12.23 19.13 -16.03
CA ALA A 207 13.25 19.50 -17.00
C ALA A 207 13.56 21.00 -16.79
N ARG A 208 14.83 21.33 -16.48
CA ARG A 208 15.25 22.73 -16.47
C ARG A 208 15.03 23.24 -17.88
N LEU A 209 14.05 24.13 -18.04
CA LEU A 209 13.94 24.95 -19.25
C LEU A 209 15.25 25.75 -19.35
N VAL A 210 16.16 25.30 -20.19
CA VAL A 210 17.28 26.15 -20.61
C VAL A 210 16.64 27.12 -21.60
N VAL A 211 16.32 28.32 -21.11
CA VAL A 211 15.95 29.44 -21.98
C VAL A 211 17.25 29.86 -22.67
N PRO A 212 17.29 29.85 -24.02
CA PRO A 212 18.47 30.26 -24.76
C PRO A 212 18.79 31.76 -24.58
#